data_fba45b9b95a470d4c099086eeefb4ab3
#
_entry.id   fba45b9b95a470d4c099086eeefb4ab3
#
_cell.length_a   1.000
_cell.length_b   1.000
_cell.length_c   1.000
_cell.angle_alpha   90.00
_cell.angle_beta   90.00
_cell.angle_gamma   90.00
#
_symmetry.space_group_name_H-M   'P 1'
#
loop_
_entity.id
_entity.type
_entity.pdbx_description
1 polymer ?
#
loop_
_entity_poly.entity_id
_entity_poly.type
_entity_poly.pdbx_seq_one_letter_code
_entity_poly.pdbx_strand_id
1 'polypeptide(L)'
;MYLGVDLGTSSVKLVLADAGGKIIDSASADYPLYLPEEGWSEQKPEEWYAAVLDCVRKLGERQDMSAVEGISFCGQMHGLVVLDADDNVIRPAILWNDNRTTEECAYLNEEVGREKLLEWTGNVAFTGFTAPKLMWLKKHEPDNFAKIAKIMLPKDYIAYKISGVFGSDVSDDSGTLYFDVKNRRWSAPMLDLIGISEAQLPAIFESTDVIGTVSPAFAAESGMSTSAKIIIGGGDQAVGAVGTGTVKEGSMFVSLGTSGVVFAPCAEFAASTNGGMHVFRHANGRFHFMGCMLTSAGAMKWWAEEIVGSTVGKLLDEVDVCKTDDLLFLPYLMGERSPINDPNAKGAFYGLNLSHKRSDMTKSVLEGICFGLKDCYENIKSMGASAGYARVIGGGSRSDKWMQILSDILGLELRRINTSDGAGLGAVILAMVGCGAYPSLTAACDELIGDTDVFMPAKDRYAAYEKKFGEFKKLYARLK
;
A
#
# COMPACT_ATOMS: atom_id res chain seq x y z
N MET A 1 -14.15 19.70 -12.45
CA MET A 1 -12.87 18.96 -12.40
C MET A 1 -12.69 18.33 -11.03
N TYR A 2 -11.87 17.27 -10.93
CA TYR A 2 -11.60 16.53 -9.69
C TYR A 2 -10.11 16.39 -9.48
N LEU A 3 -9.64 16.57 -8.24
CA LEU A 3 -8.23 16.52 -7.87
C LEU A 3 -7.95 15.35 -6.94
N GLY A 4 -7.06 14.45 -7.34
CA GLY A 4 -6.49 13.43 -6.50
C GLY A 4 -5.13 13.86 -5.97
N VAL A 5 -4.92 13.73 -4.67
CA VAL A 5 -3.64 13.98 -3.99
C VAL A 5 -3.05 12.66 -3.53
N ASP A 6 -1.92 12.26 -4.10
CA ASP A 6 -1.18 11.04 -3.74
C ASP A 6 0.08 11.40 -2.95
N LEU A 7 0.03 11.23 -1.63
CA LEU A 7 1.12 11.52 -0.70
C LEU A 7 2.01 10.29 -0.51
N GLY A 8 2.94 10.06 -1.43
CA GLY A 8 3.89 8.95 -1.36
C GLY A 8 5.02 9.18 -0.35
N THR A 9 5.95 8.22 -0.25
CA THR A 9 7.09 8.32 0.68
C THR A 9 8.16 9.32 0.19
N SER A 10 8.39 9.43 -1.11
CA SER A 10 9.46 10.29 -1.66
C SER A 10 8.95 11.60 -2.24
N SER A 11 7.68 11.65 -2.61
CA SER A 11 7.07 12.79 -3.30
C SER A 11 5.56 12.80 -3.14
N VAL A 12 4.95 13.95 -3.31
CA VAL A 12 3.51 14.06 -3.58
C VAL A 12 3.27 14.15 -5.09
N LYS A 13 2.21 13.51 -5.57
CA LYS A 13 1.70 13.65 -6.92
C LYS A 13 0.24 14.08 -6.88
N LEU A 14 -0.07 15.17 -7.56
CA LEU A 14 -1.43 15.63 -7.80
C LEU A 14 -1.86 15.24 -9.21
N VAL A 15 -3.06 14.68 -9.32
CA VAL A 15 -3.67 14.26 -10.59
C VAL A 15 -4.98 15.02 -10.75
N LEU A 16 -5.10 15.80 -11.82
CA LEU A 16 -6.29 16.56 -12.15
C LEU A 16 -7.04 15.88 -13.30
N ALA A 17 -8.33 15.61 -13.10
CA ALA A 17 -9.19 15.02 -14.11
C ALA A 17 -10.39 15.93 -14.45
N ASP A 18 -10.89 15.78 -15.67
CA ASP A 18 -12.12 16.42 -16.10
C ASP A 18 -13.39 15.73 -15.52
N ALA A 19 -14.55 16.21 -15.85
CA ALA A 19 -15.82 15.66 -15.37
C ALA A 19 -16.09 14.23 -15.84
N GLY A 20 -15.41 13.75 -16.88
CA GLY A 20 -15.47 12.37 -17.38
C GLY A 20 -14.38 11.46 -16.79
N GLY A 21 -13.58 11.94 -15.83
CA GLY A 21 -12.51 11.17 -15.20
C GLY A 21 -11.24 11.03 -16.04
N LYS A 22 -11.16 11.71 -17.20
CA LYS A 22 -9.93 11.74 -17.99
C LYS A 22 -8.90 12.65 -17.34
N ILE A 23 -7.71 12.10 -17.08
CA ILE A 23 -6.58 12.89 -16.58
C ILE A 23 -6.21 13.97 -17.62
N ILE A 24 -6.26 15.23 -17.21
CA ILE A 24 -5.97 16.40 -18.06
C ILE A 24 -4.63 17.05 -17.70
N ASP A 25 -4.19 16.93 -16.46
CA ASP A 25 -2.91 17.47 -16.00
C ASP A 25 -2.42 16.74 -14.74
N SER A 26 -1.13 16.90 -14.42
CA SER A 26 -0.57 16.44 -13.16
C SER A 26 0.63 17.29 -12.75
N ALA A 27 0.91 17.32 -11.45
CA ALA A 27 2.10 17.94 -10.89
C ALA A 27 2.67 17.06 -9.79
N SER A 28 3.99 17.12 -9.59
CA SER A 28 4.66 16.42 -8.49
C SER A 28 5.73 17.30 -7.86
N ALA A 29 5.99 17.03 -6.58
CA ALA A 29 7.07 17.67 -5.84
C ALA A 29 7.67 16.66 -4.85
N ASP A 30 9.00 16.61 -4.82
CA ASP A 30 9.75 15.78 -3.89
C ASP A 30 9.89 16.48 -2.53
N TYR A 31 10.11 15.69 -1.47
CA TYR A 31 10.47 16.18 -0.15
C TYR A 31 11.51 15.28 0.51
N PRO A 32 12.29 15.81 1.48
CA PRO A 32 13.36 15.08 2.11
C PRO A 32 12.86 13.86 2.90
N LEU A 33 13.68 12.81 2.90
CA LEU A 33 13.60 11.71 3.85
C LEU A 33 14.75 11.87 4.84
N TYR A 34 14.46 11.93 6.13
CA TYR A 34 15.44 12.04 7.19
C TYR A 34 15.72 10.68 7.79
N LEU A 35 16.97 10.32 7.92
CA LEU A 35 17.47 9.07 8.49
C LEU A 35 18.38 9.42 9.69
N PRO A 36 17.81 9.83 10.84
CA PRO A 36 18.61 10.33 11.97
C PRO A 36 19.48 9.27 12.61
N GLU A 37 19.07 8.00 12.56
CA GLU A 37 19.85 6.84 13.03
C GLU A 37 19.67 5.66 12.08
N GLU A 38 20.47 4.62 12.21
CA GLU A 38 20.33 3.41 11.40
C GLU A 38 18.96 2.75 11.63
N GLY A 39 18.22 2.50 10.54
CA GLY A 39 16.86 1.93 10.59
C GLY A 39 15.76 2.92 10.97
N TRP A 40 16.07 4.19 11.23
CA TRP A 40 15.07 5.23 11.48
C TRP A 40 14.68 5.94 10.18
N SER A 41 13.42 6.37 10.10
CA SER A 41 12.88 7.04 8.93
C SER A 41 11.84 8.08 9.33
N GLU A 42 12.11 9.35 9.06
CA GLU A 42 11.28 10.48 9.48
C GLU A 42 11.05 11.48 8.35
N GLN A 43 9.93 12.21 8.45
CA GLN A 43 9.62 13.35 7.57
C GLN A 43 8.91 14.45 8.36
N LYS A 44 9.04 15.69 7.87
CA LYS A 44 8.35 16.85 8.47
C LYS A 44 7.02 17.05 7.77
N PRO A 45 5.88 16.95 8.48
CA PRO A 45 4.55 17.11 7.89
C PRO A 45 4.34 18.46 7.17
N GLU A 46 5.03 19.52 7.63
CA GLU A 46 4.97 20.84 7.02
C GLU A 46 5.57 20.86 5.60
N GLU A 47 6.58 20.00 5.34
CA GLU A 47 7.19 19.86 4.01
C GLU A 47 6.23 19.18 3.03
N TRP A 48 5.41 18.23 3.50
CA TRP A 48 4.34 17.63 2.70
C TRP A 48 3.30 18.67 2.29
N TYR A 49 2.85 19.51 3.26
CA TYR A 49 1.88 20.56 2.97
C TYR A 49 2.44 21.59 1.98
N ALA A 50 3.69 22.01 2.16
CA ALA A 50 4.36 22.94 1.23
C ALA A 50 4.46 22.34 -0.17
N ALA A 51 4.77 21.05 -0.30
CA ALA A 51 4.83 20.34 -1.58
C ALA A 51 3.46 20.22 -2.26
N VAL A 52 2.39 19.93 -1.49
CA VAL A 52 1.02 19.93 -2.00
C VAL A 52 0.64 21.32 -2.54
N LEU A 53 0.90 22.37 -1.78
CA LEU A 53 0.58 23.76 -2.18
C LEU A 53 1.37 24.17 -3.43
N ASP A 54 2.65 23.81 -3.52
CA ASP A 54 3.48 24.03 -4.72
C ASP A 54 2.89 23.33 -5.94
N CYS A 55 2.47 22.08 -5.81
CA CYS A 55 1.82 21.33 -6.89
C CYS A 55 0.48 21.97 -7.32
N VAL A 56 -0.35 22.42 -6.37
CA VAL A 56 -1.61 23.13 -6.70
C VAL A 56 -1.32 24.41 -7.47
N ARG A 57 -0.32 25.19 -7.06
CA ARG A 57 0.10 26.41 -7.77
C ARG A 57 0.61 26.13 -9.18
N LYS A 58 1.45 25.10 -9.34
CA LYS A 58 1.92 24.65 -10.67
C LYS A 58 0.78 24.22 -11.59
N LEU A 59 -0.24 23.55 -11.07
CA LEU A 59 -1.45 23.25 -11.83
C LEU A 59 -2.20 24.54 -12.18
N GLY A 60 -2.31 25.48 -11.25
CA GLY A 60 -2.99 26.77 -11.44
C GLY A 60 -2.37 27.68 -12.52
N GLU A 61 -1.09 27.47 -12.86
CA GLU A 61 -0.45 28.15 -14.01
C GLU A 61 -1.04 27.69 -15.37
N ARG A 62 -1.67 26.52 -15.43
CA ARG A 62 -2.12 25.86 -16.66
C ARG A 62 -3.62 25.55 -16.68
N GLN A 63 -4.24 25.48 -15.50
CA GLN A 63 -5.64 25.07 -15.32
C GLN A 63 -6.36 26.02 -14.38
N ASP A 64 -7.67 26.18 -14.56
CA ASP A 64 -8.50 26.95 -13.64
C ASP A 64 -8.82 26.15 -12.38
N MET A 65 -8.00 26.29 -11.33
CA MET A 65 -8.19 25.56 -10.08
C MET A 65 -9.46 25.96 -9.33
N SER A 66 -10.09 27.09 -9.64
CA SER A 66 -11.38 27.47 -9.05
C SER A 66 -12.54 26.61 -9.55
N ALA A 67 -12.37 25.91 -10.68
CA ALA A 67 -13.35 24.99 -11.25
C ALA A 67 -13.25 23.54 -10.68
N VAL A 68 -12.37 23.29 -9.71
CA VAL A 68 -12.29 22.00 -9.01
C VAL A 68 -13.49 21.86 -8.07
N GLU A 69 -14.26 20.79 -8.26
CA GLU A 69 -15.47 20.50 -7.50
C GLU A 69 -15.21 19.64 -6.27
N GLY A 70 -14.19 18.76 -6.34
CA GLY A 70 -13.83 17.86 -5.26
C GLY A 70 -12.35 17.48 -5.25
N ILE A 71 -11.84 17.29 -4.05
CA ILE A 71 -10.47 16.86 -3.75
C ILE A 71 -10.55 15.61 -2.90
N SER A 72 -9.75 14.60 -3.22
CA SER A 72 -9.58 13.42 -2.35
C SER A 72 -8.10 13.05 -2.23
N PHE A 73 -7.80 12.24 -1.23
CA PHE A 73 -6.44 11.94 -0.82
C PHE A 73 -6.17 10.44 -0.82
N CYS A 74 -4.95 10.08 -1.17
CA CYS A 74 -4.35 8.85 -0.72
C CYS A 74 -2.96 9.16 -0.16
N GLY A 75 -2.43 8.29 0.68
CA GLY A 75 -1.11 8.54 1.24
C GLY A 75 -0.48 7.31 1.85
N GLN A 76 0.85 7.41 2.03
CA GLN A 76 1.61 6.41 2.76
C GLN A 76 0.96 6.14 4.12
N MET A 77 0.68 4.87 4.39
CA MET A 77 0.00 4.43 5.61
C MET A 77 0.92 4.46 6.84
N HIS A 78 0.33 4.35 8.02
CA HIS A 78 1.02 4.06 9.29
C HIS A 78 1.92 5.16 9.85
N GLY A 79 2.18 6.24 9.13
CA GLY A 79 3.01 7.36 9.62
C GLY A 79 2.39 8.00 10.86
N LEU A 80 3.20 8.25 11.89
CA LEU A 80 2.71 8.90 13.13
C LEU A 80 2.94 10.42 13.05
N VAL A 81 1.86 11.18 12.90
CA VAL A 81 1.84 12.65 13.03
C VAL A 81 1.18 13.01 14.34
N VAL A 82 1.84 13.82 15.16
CA VAL A 82 1.34 14.27 16.46
C VAL A 82 1.36 15.78 16.57
N LEU A 83 0.22 16.38 16.97
CA LEU A 83 0.08 17.81 17.15
C LEU A 83 -0.21 18.14 18.63
N ASP A 84 0.24 19.33 19.04
CA ASP A 84 -0.12 19.92 20.34
C ASP A 84 -1.52 20.60 20.31
N ALA A 85 -1.89 21.24 21.40
CA ALA A 85 -3.19 21.91 21.53
C ALA A 85 -3.35 23.15 20.62
N ASP A 86 -2.24 23.70 20.17
CA ASP A 86 -2.19 24.86 19.25
C ASP A 86 -1.98 24.44 17.77
N ASP A 87 -2.13 23.15 17.48
CA ASP A 87 -1.96 22.54 16.16
C ASP A 87 -0.52 22.58 15.59
N ASN A 88 0.47 22.77 16.45
CA ASN A 88 1.86 22.67 16.05
C ASN A 88 2.30 21.20 15.99
N VAL A 89 3.10 20.86 14.99
CA VAL A 89 3.72 19.53 14.89
C VAL A 89 4.74 19.40 16.03
N ILE A 90 4.56 18.39 16.89
CA ILE A 90 5.42 18.18 18.07
C ILE A 90 6.81 17.68 17.66
N ARG A 91 6.85 16.85 16.62
CA ARG A 91 8.10 16.26 16.11
C ARG A 91 7.90 15.78 14.66
N PRO A 92 9.01 15.50 13.91
CA PRO A 92 8.89 14.84 12.60
C PRO A 92 8.12 13.51 12.69
N ALA A 93 7.31 13.21 11.68
CA ALA A 93 6.53 11.99 11.60
C ALA A 93 7.44 10.76 11.50
N ILE A 94 7.18 9.72 12.30
CA ILE A 94 7.85 8.42 12.20
C ILE A 94 7.13 7.61 11.12
N LEU A 95 7.86 7.18 10.08
CA LEU A 95 7.26 6.59 8.88
C LEU A 95 7.04 5.07 8.98
N TRP A 96 6.36 4.51 7.98
CA TRP A 96 6.01 3.09 7.89
C TRP A 96 7.22 2.14 7.74
N ASN A 97 8.34 2.63 7.21
CA ASN A 97 9.59 1.89 7.01
C ASN A 97 10.62 2.12 8.13
N ASP A 98 10.19 2.69 9.25
CA ASP A 98 11.00 2.88 10.46
C ASP A 98 10.99 1.60 11.32
N ASN A 99 12.17 1.21 11.82
CA ASN A 99 12.36 -0.03 12.58
C ASN A 99 12.68 0.19 14.06
N ARG A 100 12.61 1.44 14.58
CA ARG A 100 12.96 1.76 15.98
C ARG A 100 12.10 1.05 17.02
N THR A 101 10.89 0.62 16.65
CA THR A 101 9.87 0.07 17.56
C THR A 101 9.91 -1.46 17.70
N THR A 102 11.09 -2.07 17.49
CA THR A 102 11.25 -3.53 17.55
C THR A 102 10.92 -4.09 18.95
N GLU A 103 11.31 -3.40 20.03
CA GLU A 103 11.00 -3.81 21.41
C GLU A 103 9.50 -3.74 21.71
N GLU A 104 8.83 -2.66 21.29
CA GLU A 104 7.39 -2.49 21.45
C GLU A 104 6.61 -3.56 20.66
N CYS A 105 7.08 -3.92 19.47
CA CYS A 105 6.48 -5.01 18.69
C CYS A 105 6.67 -6.38 19.35
N ALA A 106 7.85 -6.65 19.93
CA ALA A 106 8.08 -7.88 20.69
C ALA A 106 7.15 -7.94 21.91
N TYR A 107 7.06 -6.87 22.70
CA TYR A 107 6.13 -6.77 23.83
C TYR A 107 4.66 -7.04 23.41
N LEU A 108 4.21 -6.38 22.34
CA LEU A 108 2.84 -6.55 21.84
C LEU A 108 2.56 -7.99 21.36
N ASN A 109 3.49 -8.58 20.60
CA ASN A 109 3.26 -9.90 20.03
C ASN A 109 3.47 -11.07 21.02
N GLU A 110 4.35 -10.91 22.02
CA GLU A 110 4.76 -11.98 22.93
C GLU A 110 4.11 -11.88 24.31
N GLU A 111 4.11 -10.68 24.93
CA GLU A 111 3.59 -10.49 26.28
C GLU A 111 2.09 -10.15 26.28
N VAL A 112 1.63 -9.19 25.45
CA VAL A 112 0.19 -8.95 25.26
C VAL A 112 -0.43 -10.16 24.55
N GLY A 113 0.24 -10.67 23.54
CA GLY A 113 -0.08 -11.88 22.82
C GLY A 113 -0.85 -11.65 21.53
N ARG A 114 -0.42 -12.35 20.45
CA ARG A 114 -1.00 -12.23 19.11
C ARG A 114 -2.50 -12.49 19.06
N GLU A 115 -3.00 -13.43 19.84
CA GLU A 115 -4.43 -13.77 19.87
C GLU A 115 -5.28 -12.56 20.31
N LYS A 116 -4.86 -11.84 21.36
CA LYS A 116 -5.55 -10.63 21.80
C LYS A 116 -5.46 -9.50 20.77
N LEU A 117 -4.29 -9.30 20.15
CA LEU A 117 -4.13 -8.30 19.09
C LEU A 117 -5.06 -8.58 17.92
N LEU A 118 -5.14 -9.85 17.47
CA LEU A 118 -6.07 -10.28 16.43
C LEU A 118 -7.54 -10.07 16.81
N GLU A 119 -7.90 -10.34 18.06
CA GLU A 119 -9.24 -10.09 18.58
C GLU A 119 -9.57 -8.57 18.63
N TRP A 120 -8.62 -7.76 19.09
CA TRP A 120 -8.84 -6.32 19.33
C TRP A 120 -8.74 -5.46 18.09
N THR A 121 -7.94 -5.89 17.08
CA THR A 121 -7.61 -5.05 15.91
C THR A 121 -7.68 -5.79 14.57
N GLY A 122 -7.67 -7.13 14.57
CA GLY A 122 -7.61 -7.95 13.37
C GLY A 122 -6.19 -8.21 12.86
N ASN A 123 -5.16 -7.60 13.44
CA ASN A 123 -3.78 -7.69 12.97
C ASN A 123 -2.81 -7.94 14.12
N VAL A 124 -1.58 -8.39 13.81
CA VAL A 124 -0.46 -8.46 14.76
C VAL A 124 0.41 -7.21 14.66
N ALA A 125 1.31 -6.99 15.63
CA ALA A 125 2.17 -5.81 15.63
C ALA A 125 3.32 -5.94 14.61
N PHE A 126 3.55 -4.85 13.88
CA PHE A 126 4.70 -4.63 13.00
C PHE A 126 5.34 -3.27 13.31
N THR A 127 6.65 -3.15 13.12
CA THR A 127 7.39 -1.91 13.38
C THR A 127 6.86 -0.72 12.57
N GLY A 128 6.35 -1.00 11.37
CA GLY A 128 5.74 0.01 10.51
C GLY A 128 4.42 0.59 11.04
N PHE A 129 3.68 -0.10 11.93
CA PHE A 129 2.37 0.33 12.40
C PHE A 129 2.43 1.49 13.41
N THR A 130 1.32 2.21 13.60
CA THR A 130 1.29 3.47 14.37
C THR A 130 1.33 3.23 15.87
N ALA A 131 0.64 2.19 16.40
CA ALA A 131 0.60 1.91 17.85
C ALA A 131 1.99 1.70 18.48
N PRO A 132 2.88 0.87 17.91
CA PRO A 132 4.23 0.72 18.44
C PRO A 132 5.01 2.04 18.51
N LYS A 133 4.77 2.96 17.56
CA LYS A 133 5.44 4.29 17.53
C LYS A 133 4.96 5.19 18.68
N LEU A 134 3.67 5.16 19.01
CA LEU A 134 3.13 5.87 20.18
C LEU A 134 3.71 5.30 21.48
N MET A 135 3.83 3.97 21.59
CA MET A 135 4.44 3.33 22.76
C MET A 135 5.91 3.70 22.89
N TRP A 136 6.64 3.71 21.77
CA TRP A 136 8.03 4.16 21.73
C TRP A 136 8.15 5.63 22.16
N LEU A 137 7.29 6.51 21.63
CA LEU A 137 7.26 7.93 21.98
C LEU A 137 7.02 8.14 23.48
N LYS A 138 6.08 7.39 24.06
CA LYS A 138 5.77 7.42 25.51
C LYS A 138 7.00 7.04 26.35
N LYS A 139 7.78 6.06 25.90
CA LYS A 139 8.96 5.55 26.62
C LYS A 139 10.19 6.44 26.46
N HIS A 140 10.45 6.91 25.26
CA HIS A 140 11.70 7.60 24.91
C HIS A 140 11.58 9.12 24.83
N GLU A 141 10.39 9.65 24.58
CA GLU A 141 10.12 11.09 24.50
C GLU A 141 8.86 11.47 25.35
N PRO A 142 8.86 11.20 26.67
CA PRO A 142 7.68 11.38 27.51
C PRO A 142 7.13 12.82 27.53
N ASP A 143 8.01 13.81 27.43
CA ASP A 143 7.61 15.23 27.37
C ASP A 143 6.88 15.57 26.06
N ASN A 144 7.26 14.94 24.95
CA ASN A 144 6.54 15.07 23.68
C ASN A 144 5.22 14.30 23.72
N PHE A 145 5.21 13.09 24.27
CA PHE A 145 4.00 12.29 24.42
C PHE A 145 2.95 13.03 25.26
N ALA A 146 3.36 13.68 26.35
CA ALA A 146 2.44 14.43 27.23
C ALA A 146 1.79 15.67 26.57
N LYS A 147 2.37 16.18 25.47
CA LYS A 147 1.83 17.34 24.74
C LYS A 147 0.80 16.94 23.66
N ILE A 148 0.65 15.65 23.36
CA ILE A 148 -0.20 15.18 22.25
C ILE A 148 -1.65 15.57 22.50
N ALA A 149 -2.18 16.44 21.65
CA ALA A 149 -3.60 16.78 21.58
C ALA A 149 -4.30 16.09 20.40
N LYS A 150 -3.60 15.87 19.28
CA LYS A 150 -4.12 15.19 18.10
C LYS A 150 -3.12 14.20 17.54
N ILE A 151 -3.63 13.03 17.15
CA ILE A 151 -2.89 11.96 16.47
C ILE A 151 -3.48 11.80 15.07
N MET A 152 -2.66 11.83 14.03
CA MET A 152 -3.08 11.75 12.63
C MET A 152 -2.18 10.81 11.84
N LEU A 153 -2.69 10.33 10.72
CA LEU A 153 -1.91 9.72 9.65
C LEU A 153 -1.46 10.78 8.63
N PRO A 154 -0.48 10.49 7.76
CA PRO A 154 0.08 11.50 6.84
C PRO A 154 -0.96 12.18 5.95
N LYS A 155 -1.87 11.42 5.31
CA LYS A 155 -2.92 12.00 4.47
C LYS A 155 -3.93 12.83 5.28
N ASP A 156 -4.23 12.40 6.52
CA ASP A 156 -5.17 13.10 7.40
C ASP A 156 -4.65 14.48 7.76
N TYR A 157 -3.34 14.59 8.01
CA TYR A 157 -2.70 15.89 8.23
C TYR A 157 -2.90 16.83 7.03
N ILE A 158 -2.74 16.34 5.80
CA ILE A 158 -2.97 17.14 4.61
C ILE A 158 -4.46 17.52 4.46
N ALA A 159 -5.37 16.56 4.65
CA ALA A 159 -6.81 16.83 4.62
C ALA A 159 -7.21 17.85 5.70
N TYR A 160 -6.65 17.73 6.91
CA TYR A 160 -6.85 18.67 8.01
C TYR A 160 -6.34 20.08 7.67
N LYS A 161 -5.14 20.20 7.12
CA LYS A 161 -4.57 21.50 6.71
C LYS A 161 -5.38 22.20 5.62
N ILE A 162 -6.02 21.44 4.74
CA ILE A 162 -6.83 21.97 3.64
C ILE A 162 -8.24 22.30 4.08
N SER A 163 -8.86 21.47 4.94
CA SER A 163 -10.27 21.59 5.34
C SER A 163 -10.50 22.22 6.72
N GLY A 164 -9.57 22.06 7.64
CA GLY A 164 -9.75 22.33 9.07
C GLY A 164 -10.52 21.23 9.82
N VAL A 165 -10.87 20.11 9.16
CA VAL A 165 -11.64 19.01 9.78
C VAL A 165 -10.71 17.91 10.27
N PHE A 166 -10.79 17.58 11.54
CA PHE A 166 -10.04 16.50 12.17
C PHE A 166 -10.76 15.16 11.93
N GLY A 167 -10.39 14.50 10.83
CA GLY A 167 -11.00 13.27 10.35
C GLY A 167 -9.96 12.29 9.81
N SER A 168 -10.30 11.00 9.83
CA SER A 168 -9.56 9.91 9.18
C SER A 168 -10.53 8.92 8.55
N ASP A 169 -10.03 7.98 7.74
CA ASP A 169 -10.88 6.98 7.12
C ASP A 169 -10.57 5.55 7.58
N VAL A 170 -11.58 4.70 7.44
CA VAL A 170 -11.51 3.30 7.89
C VAL A 170 -10.40 2.48 7.25
N SER A 171 -9.98 2.81 6.01
CA SER A 171 -8.96 2.02 5.31
C SER A 171 -7.56 2.31 5.83
N ASP A 172 -7.23 3.57 6.07
CA ASP A 172 -5.93 3.99 6.61
C ASP A 172 -5.84 3.69 8.12
N ASP A 173 -6.93 3.95 8.88
CA ASP A 173 -7.04 3.62 10.30
C ASP A 173 -6.80 2.12 10.58
N SER A 174 -7.16 1.24 9.65
CA SER A 174 -6.93 -0.21 9.76
C SER A 174 -5.47 -0.58 9.96
N GLY A 175 -4.54 0.26 9.50
CA GLY A 175 -3.10 0.06 9.65
C GLY A 175 -2.49 0.65 10.93
N THR A 176 -3.30 1.20 11.83
CA THR A 176 -2.80 1.85 13.05
C THR A 176 -2.46 0.88 14.18
N LEU A 177 -3.07 -0.30 14.21
CA LEU A 177 -3.09 -1.28 15.31
C LEU A 177 -3.79 -0.78 16.59
N TYR A 178 -4.50 0.32 16.56
CA TYR A 178 -5.44 0.74 17.62
C TYR A 178 -6.87 0.97 17.08
N PHE A 179 -7.12 0.50 15.86
CA PHE A 179 -8.43 0.46 15.22
C PHE A 179 -8.98 -0.98 15.20
N ASP A 180 -10.22 -1.17 15.69
CA ASP A 180 -10.96 -2.43 15.58
C ASP A 180 -11.53 -2.55 14.17
N VAL A 181 -10.75 -3.17 13.26
CA VAL A 181 -11.07 -3.32 11.84
C VAL A 181 -12.43 -3.98 11.62
N LYS A 182 -12.77 -4.98 12.43
CA LYS A 182 -14.02 -5.71 12.33
C LYS A 182 -15.24 -4.82 12.63
N ASN A 183 -15.18 -4.06 13.71
CA ASN A 183 -16.31 -3.31 14.22
C ASN A 183 -16.27 -1.82 13.85
N ARG A 184 -15.24 -1.37 13.11
CA ARG A 184 -15.12 -0.02 12.58
C ARG A 184 -15.15 1.05 13.69
N ARG A 185 -14.28 0.90 14.68
CA ARG A 185 -14.18 1.80 15.83
C ARG A 185 -12.76 1.77 16.41
N TRP A 186 -12.44 2.73 17.22
CA TRP A 186 -11.23 2.70 18.03
C TRP A 186 -11.26 1.51 19.00
N SER A 187 -10.13 0.84 19.19
CA SER A 187 -9.99 -0.32 20.05
C SER A 187 -9.71 0.12 21.48
N ALA A 188 -10.72 0.18 22.34
CA ALA A 188 -10.56 0.60 23.73
C ALA A 188 -9.41 -0.14 24.46
N PRO A 189 -9.24 -1.48 24.35
CA PRO A 189 -8.12 -2.17 24.99
C PRO A 189 -6.75 -1.68 24.49
N MET A 190 -6.63 -1.32 23.20
CA MET A 190 -5.38 -0.77 22.65
C MET A 190 -5.15 0.66 23.11
N LEU A 191 -6.18 1.50 23.17
CA LEU A 191 -6.06 2.87 23.67
C LEU A 191 -5.59 2.88 25.13
N ASP A 192 -6.19 2.04 25.98
CA ASP A 192 -5.80 1.88 27.38
C ASP A 192 -4.33 1.42 27.52
N LEU A 193 -3.91 0.44 26.69
CA LEU A 193 -2.55 -0.08 26.71
C LEU A 193 -1.51 0.98 26.34
N ILE A 194 -1.79 1.76 25.29
CA ILE A 194 -0.93 2.85 24.83
C ILE A 194 -0.96 4.02 25.84
N GLY A 195 -2.12 4.28 26.43
CA GLY A 195 -2.38 5.40 27.35
C GLY A 195 -2.79 6.67 26.62
N ILE A 196 -3.59 6.52 25.56
CA ILE A 196 -4.25 7.60 24.82
C ILE A 196 -5.75 7.50 24.94
N SER A 197 -6.47 8.53 24.54
CA SER A 197 -7.94 8.59 24.58
C SER A 197 -8.53 8.88 23.21
N GLU A 198 -9.81 8.54 23.01
CA GLU A 198 -10.52 8.86 21.77
C GLU A 198 -10.56 10.37 21.48
N ALA A 199 -10.45 11.24 22.51
CA ALA A 199 -10.40 12.69 22.31
C ALA A 199 -9.16 13.16 21.52
N GLN A 200 -8.11 12.35 21.48
CA GLN A 200 -6.88 12.63 20.73
C GLN A 200 -6.92 12.03 19.32
N LEU A 201 -7.98 11.32 18.97
CA LEU A 201 -8.12 10.61 17.68
C LEU A 201 -9.14 11.31 16.77
N PRO A 202 -8.98 11.21 15.44
CA PRO A 202 -9.89 11.85 14.50
C PRO A 202 -11.26 11.17 14.46
N ALA A 203 -12.28 11.88 13.96
CA ALA A 203 -13.54 11.29 13.59
C ALA A 203 -13.35 10.29 12.43
N ILE A 204 -14.04 9.14 12.52
CA ILE A 204 -13.93 8.04 11.54
C ILE A 204 -14.95 8.22 10.42
N PHE A 205 -14.48 8.17 9.16
CA PHE A 205 -15.28 8.31 7.95
C PHE A 205 -15.09 7.10 7.01
N GLU A 206 -15.99 6.91 6.05
CA GLU A 206 -15.75 6.08 4.88
C GLU A 206 -14.91 6.86 3.85
N SER A 207 -14.10 6.16 3.05
CA SER A 207 -13.17 6.81 2.11
C SER A 207 -13.83 7.74 1.08
N THR A 208 -15.13 7.58 0.84
CA THR A 208 -15.93 8.44 -0.08
C THR A 208 -16.68 9.56 0.62
N ASP A 209 -16.59 9.67 1.95
CA ASP A 209 -17.36 10.67 2.69
C ASP A 209 -16.81 12.08 2.47
N VAL A 210 -17.73 13.02 2.30
CA VAL A 210 -17.43 14.45 2.27
C VAL A 210 -17.28 14.94 3.71
N ILE A 211 -16.07 15.35 4.09
CA ILE A 211 -15.78 15.83 5.45
C ILE A 211 -15.91 17.35 5.60
N GLY A 212 -16.01 18.07 4.50
CA GLY A 212 -16.09 19.54 4.51
C GLY A 212 -15.80 20.14 3.13
N THR A 213 -15.35 21.37 3.13
CA THR A 213 -14.91 22.08 1.92
C THR A 213 -13.53 22.70 2.14
N VAL A 214 -12.93 23.19 1.08
CA VAL A 214 -11.66 23.94 1.14
C VAL A 214 -11.81 25.14 2.10
N SER A 215 -10.88 25.21 3.07
CA SER A 215 -10.85 26.31 4.03
C SER A 215 -10.54 27.66 3.37
N PRO A 216 -11.03 28.79 3.91
CA PRO A 216 -10.69 30.12 3.39
C PRO A 216 -9.18 30.39 3.35
N ALA A 217 -8.43 29.87 4.33
CA ALA A 217 -6.98 30.03 4.39
C ALA A 217 -6.30 29.32 3.21
N PHE A 218 -6.62 28.05 2.96
CA PHE A 218 -6.06 27.31 1.83
C PHE A 218 -6.52 27.89 0.47
N ALA A 219 -7.78 28.33 0.36
CA ALA A 219 -8.29 28.98 -0.85
C ALA A 219 -7.48 30.23 -1.21
N ALA A 220 -7.15 31.06 -0.21
CA ALA A 220 -6.34 32.27 -0.40
C ALA A 220 -4.91 31.96 -0.89
N GLU A 221 -4.33 30.82 -0.46
CA GLU A 221 -2.96 30.42 -0.82
C GLU A 221 -2.89 29.68 -2.17
N SER A 222 -3.95 28.97 -2.54
CA SER A 222 -3.98 28.01 -3.67
C SER A 222 -4.76 28.51 -4.90
N GLY A 223 -5.63 29.52 -4.73
CA GLY A 223 -6.57 29.95 -5.79
C GLY A 223 -7.75 29.00 -6.00
N MET A 224 -7.93 28.00 -5.16
CA MET A 224 -9.06 27.06 -5.22
C MET A 224 -10.35 27.70 -4.67
N SER A 225 -11.50 27.19 -5.09
CA SER A 225 -12.79 27.62 -4.56
C SER A 225 -13.04 27.06 -3.16
N THR A 226 -13.57 27.90 -2.26
CA THR A 226 -14.06 27.44 -0.94
C THR A 226 -15.28 26.53 -1.03
N SER A 227 -15.90 26.38 -2.21
CA SER A 227 -17.01 25.44 -2.46
C SER A 227 -16.52 24.04 -2.85
N ALA A 228 -15.24 23.86 -3.17
CA ALA A 228 -14.69 22.56 -3.52
C ALA A 228 -14.79 21.61 -2.31
N LYS A 229 -15.43 20.46 -2.51
CA LYS A 229 -15.65 19.45 -1.47
C LYS A 229 -14.35 18.72 -1.14
N ILE A 230 -14.17 18.40 0.12
CA ILE A 230 -13.07 17.57 0.62
C ILE A 230 -13.61 16.20 0.94
N ILE A 231 -13.13 15.20 0.20
CA ILE A 231 -13.40 13.78 0.40
C ILE A 231 -12.20 13.18 1.14
N ILE A 232 -12.44 12.51 2.26
CA ILE A 232 -11.36 12.07 3.17
C ILE A 232 -10.32 11.17 2.49
N GLY A 233 -10.72 10.38 1.51
CA GLY A 233 -9.80 9.47 0.83
C GLY A 233 -9.45 8.23 1.63
N GLY A 234 -8.25 7.68 1.44
CA GLY A 234 -7.85 6.43 2.09
C GLY A 234 -6.36 6.14 2.07
N GLY A 235 -5.97 5.02 2.69
CA GLY A 235 -4.62 4.50 2.62
C GLY A 235 -4.23 4.12 1.18
N ASP A 236 -2.95 4.28 0.83
CA ASP A 236 -2.44 4.15 -0.55
C ASP A 236 -2.81 2.81 -1.21
N GLN A 237 -2.84 1.71 -0.46
CA GLN A 237 -3.19 0.39 -1.00
C GLN A 237 -4.67 0.27 -1.34
N ALA A 238 -5.56 0.77 -0.46
CA ALA A 238 -7.01 0.75 -0.68
C ALA A 238 -7.41 1.68 -1.83
N VAL A 239 -6.80 2.86 -1.90
CA VAL A 239 -7.04 3.83 -3.00
C VAL A 239 -6.40 3.34 -4.30
N GLY A 240 -5.23 2.73 -4.25
CA GLY A 240 -4.61 2.04 -5.39
C GLY A 240 -5.50 0.92 -5.94
N ALA A 241 -6.20 0.18 -5.06
CA ALA A 241 -7.19 -0.80 -5.48
C ALA A 241 -8.37 -0.16 -6.23
N VAL A 242 -8.84 1.02 -5.81
CA VAL A 242 -9.85 1.79 -6.55
C VAL A 242 -9.30 2.17 -7.93
N GLY A 243 -8.10 2.73 -8.01
CA GLY A 243 -7.48 3.14 -9.28
C GLY A 243 -7.08 1.99 -10.21
N THR A 244 -7.10 0.75 -9.71
CA THR A 244 -6.99 -0.46 -10.54
C THR A 244 -8.32 -1.11 -10.82
N GLY A 245 -9.44 -0.56 -10.33
CA GLY A 245 -10.76 -1.15 -10.44
C GLY A 245 -10.95 -2.45 -9.65
N THR A 246 -10.10 -2.67 -8.63
CA THR A 246 -10.15 -3.85 -7.76
C THR A 246 -11.04 -3.57 -6.55
N VAL A 247 -12.33 -3.38 -6.79
CA VAL A 247 -13.33 -2.99 -5.78
C VAL A 247 -14.42 -4.03 -5.56
N LYS A 248 -14.39 -5.14 -6.31
CA LYS A 248 -15.38 -6.24 -6.24
C LYS A 248 -14.73 -7.51 -5.73
N GLU A 249 -15.50 -8.33 -5.03
CA GLU A 249 -15.11 -9.72 -4.79
C GLU A 249 -14.88 -10.45 -6.12
N GLY A 250 -13.94 -11.37 -6.12
CA GLY A 250 -13.53 -12.08 -7.33
C GLY A 250 -12.54 -11.32 -8.21
N SER A 251 -12.21 -10.06 -7.87
CA SER A 251 -11.10 -9.32 -8.47
C SER A 251 -9.88 -9.33 -7.54
N MET A 252 -8.70 -9.11 -8.10
CA MET A 252 -7.44 -9.01 -7.38
C MET A 252 -6.54 -8.02 -8.11
N PHE A 253 -5.66 -7.31 -7.42
CA PHE A 253 -4.51 -6.73 -8.07
C PHE A 253 -3.21 -7.31 -7.53
N VAL A 254 -2.20 -7.33 -8.40
CA VAL A 254 -0.82 -7.66 -8.05
C VAL A 254 0.06 -6.47 -8.41
N SER A 255 0.86 -6.00 -7.47
CA SER A 255 1.88 -4.99 -7.73
C SER A 255 3.25 -5.63 -7.87
N LEU A 256 3.90 -5.40 -9.03
CA LEU A 256 5.28 -5.77 -9.33
C LEU A 256 6.19 -4.52 -9.25
N GLY A 257 6.22 -3.90 -8.08
CA GLY A 257 7.09 -2.79 -7.73
C GLY A 257 8.40 -3.27 -7.07
N THR A 258 9.18 -2.39 -6.46
CA THR A 258 10.36 -2.76 -5.65
C THR A 258 9.99 -3.82 -4.62
N SER A 259 8.90 -3.61 -3.89
CA SER A 259 8.17 -4.61 -3.10
C SER A 259 7.05 -5.24 -3.94
N GLY A 260 6.48 -6.35 -3.48
CA GLY A 260 5.36 -7.03 -4.12
C GLY A 260 4.10 -6.98 -3.27
N VAL A 261 2.93 -6.75 -3.88
CA VAL A 261 1.66 -6.76 -3.15
C VAL A 261 0.67 -7.68 -3.87
N VAL A 262 -0.04 -8.48 -3.11
CA VAL A 262 -1.26 -9.18 -3.55
C VAL A 262 -2.41 -8.65 -2.71
N PHE A 263 -3.42 -8.09 -3.36
CA PHE A 263 -4.56 -7.45 -2.72
C PHE A 263 -5.87 -8.02 -3.28
N ALA A 264 -6.76 -8.46 -2.40
CA ALA A 264 -8.05 -9.03 -2.78
C ALA A 264 -9.17 -8.47 -1.89
N PRO A 265 -10.20 -7.82 -2.48
CA PRO A 265 -11.41 -7.44 -1.76
C PRO A 265 -12.15 -8.66 -1.23
N CYS A 266 -12.75 -8.53 -0.04
CA CYS A 266 -13.60 -9.57 0.55
C CYS A 266 -14.79 -8.94 1.30
N ALA A 267 -15.91 -9.68 1.38
CA ALA A 267 -17.09 -9.24 2.10
C ALA A 267 -16.96 -9.44 3.60
N GLU A 268 -16.34 -10.56 3.99
CA GLU A 268 -16.29 -11.03 5.37
C GLU A 268 -14.93 -10.76 6.01
N PHE A 269 -14.96 -10.42 7.27
CA PHE A 269 -13.75 -10.27 8.08
C PHE A 269 -13.15 -11.64 8.41
N ALA A 270 -11.84 -11.79 8.17
CA ALA A 270 -11.08 -12.92 8.68
C ALA A 270 -9.66 -12.46 9.03
N ALA A 271 -9.22 -12.72 10.27
CA ALA A 271 -7.86 -12.42 10.69
C ALA A 271 -6.89 -13.53 10.28
N SER A 272 -5.66 -13.17 9.89
CA SER A 272 -4.61 -14.14 9.58
C SER A 272 -4.07 -14.79 10.85
N THR A 273 -4.24 -16.10 10.99
CA THR A 273 -3.84 -16.84 12.21
C THR A 273 -2.33 -16.84 12.46
N ASN A 274 -1.51 -16.75 11.41
CA ASN A 274 -0.05 -16.67 11.52
C ASN A 274 0.50 -15.23 11.51
N GLY A 275 -0.39 -14.23 11.33
CA GLY A 275 -0.02 -12.82 11.24
C GLY A 275 0.78 -12.44 9.99
N GLY A 276 0.88 -13.33 9.00
CA GLY A 276 1.62 -13.07 7.76
C GLY A 276 0.84 -12.27 6.72
N MET A 277 -0.46 -12.07 6.94
CA MET A 277 -1.35 -11.32 6.04
C MET A 277 -2.05 -10.21 6.80
N HIS A 278 -2.33 -9.09 6.13
CA HIS A 278 -3.11 -8.00 6.69
C HIS A 278 -4.59 -8.15 6.33
N VAL A 279 -5.47 -7.81 7.28
CA VAL A 279 -6.89 -7.56 7.03
C VAL A 279 -7.20 -6.11 7.36
N PHE A 280 -7.64 -5.35 6.37
CA PHE A 280 -7.97 -3.94 6.53
C PHE A 280 -9.36 -3.66 5.95
N ARG A 281 -9.94 -2.52 6.31
CA ARG A 281 -11.09 -1.97 5.60
C ARG A 281 -10.67 -1.54 4.20
N HIS A 282 -11.56 -1.76 3.24
CA HIS A 282 -11.39 -1.29 1.88
C HIS A 282 -12.17 0.01 1.67
N ALA A 283 -11.72 0.84 0.73
CA ALA A 283 -12.39 2.09 0.35
C ALA A 283 -13.87 1.93 -0.10
N ASN A 284 -14.32 0.71 -0.39
CA ASN A 284 -15.72 0.39 -0.71
C ASN A 284 -16.59 0.08 0.51
N GLY A 285 -16.09 0.32 1.74
CA GLY A 285 -16.78 0.04 3.02
C GLY A 285 -16.74 -1.42 3.47
N ARG A 286 -16.14 -2.33 2.70
CA ARG A 286 -15.95 -3.76 3.06
C ARG A 286 -14.54 -4.02 3.59
N PHE A 287 -14.00 -5.20 3.35
CA PHE A 287 -12.65 -5.58 3.76
C PHE A 287 -11.77 -5.92 2.57
N HIS A 288 -10.49 -5.99 2.80
CA HIS A 288 -9.55 -6.62 1.90
C HIS A 288 -8.50 -7.41 2.67
N PHE A 289 -7.97 -8.43 2.02
CA PHE A 289 -6.76 -9.13 2.46
C PHE A 289 -5.58 -8.65 1.62
N MET A 290 -4.45 -8.48 2.28
CA MET A 290 -3.25 -8.02 1.61
C MET A 290 -2.01 -8.78 2.10
N GLY A 291 -1.24 -9.28 1.14
CA GLY A 291 0.12 -9.79 1.36
C GLY A 291 1.15 -8.83 0.80
N CYS A 292 2.16 -8.51 1.59
CA CYS A 292 3.20 -7.54 1.26
C CYS A 292 4.58 -8.22 1.31
N MET A 293 5.14 -8.56 0.15
CA MET A 293 6.53 -9.01 0.02
C MET A 293 7.49 -7.83 0.08
N LEU A 294 8.58 -7.97 0.84
CA LEU A 294 9.57 -6.91 0.96
C LEU A 294 10.39 -6.73 -0.32
N THR A 295 10.62 -7.81 -1.07
CA THR A 295 11.48 -7.80 -2.25
C THR A 295 10.79 -8.48 -3.45
N SER A 296 10.43 -7.70 -4.48
CA SER A 296 9.82 -8.18 -5.73
C SER A 296 10.66 -7.71 -6.93
N ALA A 297 10.23 -6.73 -7.71
CA ALA A 297 11.07 -6.23 -8.80
C ALA A 297 12.42 -5.65 -8.32
N GLY A 298 12.52 -5.33 -7.02
CA GLY A 298 13.78 -5.01 -6.37
C GLY A 298 14.81 -6.16 -6.44
N ALA A 299 14.37 -7.41 -6.26
CA ALA A 299 15.25 -8.58 -6.41
C ALA A 299 15.72 -8.75 -7.87
N MET A 300 14.84 -8.52 -8.83
CA MET A 300 15.21 -8.58 -10.25
C MET A 300 16.17 -7.45 -10.62
N LYS A 301 15.99 -6.23 -10.09
CA LYS A 301 16.90 -5.11 -10.27
C LYS A 301 18.28 -5.41 -9.67
N TRP A 302 18.31 -5.87 -8.42
CA TRP A 302 19.55 -6.30 -7.74
C TRP A 302 20.27 -7.38 -8.54
N TRP A 303 19.57 -8.40 -9.02
CA TRP A 303 20.15 -9.45 -9.86
C TRP A 303 20.78 -8.87 -11.14
N ALA A 304 20.04 -8.00 -11.83
CA ALA A 304 20.49 -7.43 -13.10
C ALA A 304 21.68 -6.48 -12.93
N GLU A 305 21.59 -5.52 -12.02
CA GLU A 305 22.55 -4.41 -11.91
C GLU A 305 23.76 -4.81 -11.07
N GLU A 306 23.56 -5.37 -9.87
CA GLU A 306 24.65 -5.63 -8.91
C GLU A 306 25.35 -6.99 -9.19
N ILE A 307 24.61 -8.02 -9.58
CA ILE A 307 25.19 -9.35 -9.74
C ILE A 307 25.68 -9.59 -11.17
N VAL A 308 24.86 -9.23 -12.17
CA VAL A 308 25.17 -9.53 -13.59
C VAL A 308 25.84 -8.36 -14.31
N GLY A 309 25.69 -7.13 -13.82
CA GLY A 309 26.19 -5.92 -14.49
C GLY A 309 25.47 -5.64 -15.82
N SER A 310 24.13 -5.82 -15.84
CA SER A 310 23.28 -5.67 -17.02
C SER A 310 22.02 -4.87 -16.68
N THR A 311 21.09 -4.77 -17.62
CA THR A 311 19.78 -4.17 -17.38
C THR A 311 18.71 -5.24 -17.31
N VAL A 312 17.64 -4.98 -16.53
CA VAL A 312 16.49 -5.89 -16.41
C VAL A 312 15.95 -6.27 -17.80
N GLY A 313 15.75 -5.28 -18.71
CA GLY A 313 15.21 -5.53 -20.04
C GLY A 313 16.04 -6.54 -20.84
N LYS A 314 17.37 -6.34 -20.89
CA LYS A 314 18.28 -7.27 -21.61
C LYS A 314 18.23 -8.70 -21.05
N LEU A 315 18.15 -8.83 -19.73
CA LEU A 315 18.07 -10.15 -19.11
C LEU A 315 16.73 -10.82 -19.37
N LEU A 316 15.64 -10.08 -19.37
CA LEU A 316 14.30 -10.58 -19.73
C LEU A 316 14.24 -11.08 -21.18
N ASP A 317 14.96 -10.42 -22.12
CA ASP A 317 15.03 -10.85 -23.52
C ASP A 317 15.65 -12.27 -23.66
N GLU A 318 16.58 -12.64 -22.78
CA GLU A 318 17.23 -13.95 -22.77
C GLU A 318 16.37 -15.08 -22.15
N VAL A 319 15.33 -14.74 -21.40
CA VAL A 319 14.47 -15.73 -20.73
C VAL A 319 13.60 -16.48 -21.72
N ASP A 320 13.66 -17.80 -21.67
CA ASP A 320 12.71 -18.70 -22.34
C ASP A 320 11.56 -19.06 -21.39
N VAL A 321 10.38 -18.52 -21.67
CA VAL A 321 9.17 -18.73 -20.87
C VAL A 321 8.73 -20.19 -20.87
N CYS A 322 9.01 -20.93 -21.93
CA CYS A 322 8.57 -22.32 -22.08
C CYS A 322 9.49 -23.33 -21.39
N LYS A 323 10.74 -22.97 -21.13
CA LYS A 323 11.70 -23.88 -20.45
C LYS A 323 11.29 -24.04 -18.98
N THR A 324 11.19 -25.25 -18.52
CA THR A 324 11.03 -25.58 -17.08
C THR A 324 12.29 -26.32 -16.60
N ASP A 325 12.78 -25.93 -15.42
CA ASP A 325 13.88 -26.59 -14.71
C ASP A 325 13.60 -26.62 -13.21
N ASP A 326 14.48 -27.27 -12.44
CA ASP A 326 14.32 -27.43 -11.00
C ASP A 326 15.08 -26.36 -10.18
N LEU A 327 15.67 -25.34 -10.84
CA LEU A 327 16.38 -24.27 -10.17
C LEU A 327 15.40 -23.36 -9.44
N LEU A 328 15.59 -23.21 -8.12
CA LEU A 328 14.76 -22.38 -7.24
C LEU A 328 15.53 -21.14 -6.78
N PHE A 329 14.81 -20.05 -6.59
CA PHE A 329 15.31 -18.84 -5.94
C PHE A 329 14.34 -18.40 -4.84
N LEU A 330 14.86 -18.19 -3.62
CA LEU A 330 14.13 -17.55 -2.53
C LEU A 330 14.41 -16.04 -2.57
N PRO A 331 13.38 -15.18 -2.76
CA PRO A 331 13.58 -13.74 -2.95
C PRO A 331 13.76 -12.94 -1.64
N TYR A 332 14.03 -13.57 -0.52
CA TYR A 332 14.01 -13.00 0.83
C TYR A 332 15.29 -12.21 1.15
N LEU A 333 15.67 -11.27 0.29
CA LEU A 333 16.95 -10.54 0.38
C LEU A 333 17.00 -9.55 1.56
N MET A 334 15.85 -9.14 2.09
CA MET A 334 15.71 -8.17 3.20
C MET A 334 14.92 -8.73 4.38
N GLY A 335 14.95 -10.06 4.57
CA GLY A 335 13.92 -10.72 5.36
C GLY A 335 12.62 -10.84 4.55
N GLU A 336 11.53 -11.28 5.18
CA GLU A 336 10.23 -11.30 4.50
C GLU A 336 9.07 -11.07 5.49
N ARG A 337 8.11 -10.24 5.07
CA ARG A 337 6.87 -9.97 5.80
C ARG A 337 5.81 -11.02 5.45
N SER A 338 5.25 -10.94 4.28
CA SER A 338 4.19 -11.86 3.85
C SER A 338 4.73 -12.95 2.92
N PRO A 339 4.30 -14.20 3.08
CA PRO A 339 3.41 -14.70 4.11
C PRO A 339 4.13 -15.28 5.34
N ILE A 340 5.47 -15.29 5.36
CA ILE A 340 6.28 -16.04 6.33
C ILE A 340 6.56 -15.30 7.64
N ASN A 341 6.44 -13.99 7.63
CA ASN A 341 6.68 -13.09 8.77
C ASN A 341 8.00 -13.40 9.53
N ASP A 342 9.11 -13.45 8.78
CA ASP A 342 10.44 -13.68 9.32
C ASP A 342 11.43 -12.59 8.86
N PRO A 343 11.79 -11.64 9.72
CA PRO A 343 12.73 -10.56 9.38
C PRO A 343 14.16 -11.06 9.14
N ASN A 344 14.47 -12.29 9.54
CA ASN A 344 15.81 -12.89 9.39
C ASN A 344 15.92 -13.83 8.18
N ALA A 345 14.84 -14.02 7.42
CA ALA A 345 14.86 -14.81 6.19
C ALA A 345 15.92 -14.30 5.22
N LYS A 346 16.56 -15.22 4.48
CA LYS A 346 17.62 -14.92 3.52
C LYS A 346 17.29 -15.45 2.13
N GLY A 347 17.77 -14.72 1.11
CA GLY A 347 17.72 -15.15 -0.27
C GLY A 347 18.66 -16.34 -0.52
N ALA A 348 18.26 -17.25 -1.43
CA ALA A 348 19.08 -18.39 -1.79
C ALA A 348 18.74 -18.88 -3.21
N PHE A 349 19.77 -19.34 -3.94
CA PHE A 349 19.63 -20.22 -5.10
C PHE A 349 19.81 -21.67 -4.67
N TYR A 350 18.93 -22.55 -5.14
CA TYR A 350 18.99 -23.97 -4.82
C TYR A 350 18.79 -24.82 -6.07
N GLY A 351 19.60 -25.87 -6.22
CA GLY A 351 19.52 -26.77 -7.36
C GLY A 351 20.45 -26.44 -8.52
N LEU A 352 21.45 -25.55 -8.33
CA LEU A 352 22.43 -25.20 -9.34
C LEU A 352 23.25 -26.41 -9.79
N ASN A 353 23.48 -26.51 -11.12
CA ASN A 353 24.40 -27.44 -11.72
C ASN A 353 25.13 -26.81 -12.92
N LEU A 354 26.12 -27.51 -13.48
CA LEU A 354 26.98 -26.95 -14.56
C LEU A 354 26.25 -26.67 -15.88
N SER A 355 25.04 -27.17 -16.08
CA SER A 355 24.27 -26.88 -17.31
C SER A 355 23.50 -25.58 -17.25
N HIS A 356 23.31 -25.00 -16.07
CA HIS A 356 22.58 -23.76 -15.90
C HIS A 356 23.36 -22.57 -16.46
N LYS A 357 22.65 -21.71 -17.18
CA LYS A 357 23.16 -20.47 -17.78
C LYS A 357 22.59 -19.25 -17.04
N ARG A 358 23.11 -18.08 -17.37
CA ARG A 358 22.59 -16.79 -16.86
C ARG A 358 21.09 -16.62 -17.10
N SER A 359 20.59 -17.05 -18.25
CA SER A 359 19.15 -16.99 -18.58
C SER A 359 18.31 -17.88 -17.66
N ASP A 360 18.81 -19.04 -17.24
CA ASP A 360 18.13 -19.95 -16.32
C ASP A 360 18.09 -19.36 -14.90
N MET A 361 19.20 -18.79 -14.45
CA MET A 361 19.26 -18.07 -13.17
C MET A 361 18.34 -16.85 -13.17
N THR A 362 18.34 -16.05 -14.25
CA THR A 362 17.41 -14.91 -14.40
C THR A 362 15.95 -15.35 -14.31
N LYS A 363 15.62 -16.44 -15.01
CA LYS A 363 14.27 -17.01 -14.95
C LYS A 363 13.91 -17.46 -13.54
N SER A 364 14.82 -18.13 -12.82
CA SER A 364 14.57 -18.58 -11.47
C SER A 364 14.34 -17.41 -10.50
N VAL A 365 14.97 -16.25 -10.71
CA VAL A 365 14.67 -15.01 -9.94
C VAL A 365 13.24 -14.54 -10.18
N LEU A 366 12.79 -14.49 -11.45
CA LEU A 366 11.41 -14.16 -11.79
C LEU A 366 10.40 -15.13 -11.16
N GLU A 367 10.67 -16.43 -11.30
CA GLU A 367 9.82 -17.49 -10.76
C GLU A 367 9.76 -17.43 -9.23
N GLY A 368 10.89 -17.19 -8.56
CA GLY A 368 10.95 -17.06 -7.10
C GLY A 368 10.09 -15.89 -6.59
N ILE A 369 10.14 -14.73 -7.27
CA ILE A 369 9.27 -13.59 -6.99
C ILE A 369 7.79 -14.00 -7.17
N CYS A 370 7.47 -14.64 -8.30
CA CYS A 370 6.10 -15.08 -8.60
C CYS A 370 5.60 -16.15 -7.62
N PHE A 371 6.48 -17.05 -7.13
CA PHE A 371 6.13 -18.02 -6.08
C PHE A 371 5.84 -17.36 -4.74
N GLY A 372 6.58 -16.32 -4.35
CA GLY A 372 6.27 -15.54 -3.15
C GLY A 372 4.90 -14.87 -3.25
N LEU A 373 4.55 -14.27 -4.40
CA LEU A 373 3.23 -13.71 -4.66
C LEU A 373 2.13 -14.79 -4.66
N LYS A 374 2.43 -15.98 -5.22
CA LYS A 374 1.51 -17.12 -5.16
C LYS A 374 1.27 -17.58 -3.72
N ASP A 375 2.31 -17.62 -2.90
CA ASP A 375 2.17 -18.02 -1.49
C ASP A 375 1.29 -17.01 -0.72
N CYS A 376 1.42 -15.70 -0.99
CA CYS A 376 0.49 -14.69 -0.50
C CYS A 376 -0.95 -14.98 -0.97
N TYR A 377 -1.15 -15.27 -2.25
CA TYR A 377 -2.48 -15.57 -2.79
C TYR A 377 -3.10 -16.85 -2.21
N GLU A 378 -2.31 -17.92 -2.02
CA GLU A 378 -2.79 -19.15 -1.37
C GLU A 378 -3.25 -18.87 0.09
N ASN A 379 -2.53 -18.00 0.81
CA ASN A 379 -2.97 -17.56 2.13
C ASN A 379 -4.28 -16.77 2.06
N ILE A 380 -4.42 -15.83 1.11
CA ILE A 380 -5.68 -15.10 0.87
C ILE A 380 -6.84 -16.06 0.60
N LYS A 381 -6.61 -17.09 -0.22
CA LYS A 381 -7.64 -18.13 -0.47
C LYS A 381 -8.04 -18.87 0.80
N SER A 382 -7.06 -19.21 1.64
CA SER A 382 -7.33 -19.87 2.93
C SER A 382 -8.14 -19.01 3.90
N MET A 383 -8.08 -17.68 3.75
CA MET A 383 -8.87 -16.71 4.51
C MET A 383 -10.27 -16.46 3.91
N GLY A 384 -10.61 -17.10 2.79
CA GLY A 384 -11.95 -17.08 2.20
C GLY A 384 -12.14 -16.15 1.00
N ALA A 385 -11.07 -15.46 0.51
CA ALA A 385 -11.17 -14.68 -0.72
C ALA A 385 -10.53 -15.42 -1.90
N SER A 386 -11.15 -15.31 -3.08
CA SER A 386 -10.63 -15.88 -4.33
C SER A 386 -10.82 -14.90 -5.47
N ALA A 387 -9.97 -14.99 -6.48
CA ALA A 387 -10.04 -14.14 -7.66
C ALA A 387 -10.24 -14.99 -8.92
N GLY A 388 -11.08 -14.51 -9.84
CA GLY A 388 -11.20 -15.05 -11.20
C GLY A 388 -10.14 -14.50 -12.14
N TYR A 389 -9.63 -13.30 -11.85
CA TYR A 389 -8.56 -12.63 -12.59
C TYR A 389 -7.77 -11.68 -11.66
N ALA A 390 -6.58 -11.27 -12.11
CA ALA A 390 -5.84 -10.24 -11.44
C ALA A 390 -5.40 -9.13 -12.40
N ARG A 391 -5.51 -7.87 -11.98
CA ARG A 391 -4.88 -6.74 -12.64
C ARG A 391 -3.48 -6.54 -12.11
N VAL A 392 -2.50 -6.32 -13.00
CA VAL A 392 -1.09 -6.23 -12.62
C VAL A 392 -0.56 -4.84 -12.92
N ILE A 393 0.04 -4.23 -11.89
CA ILE A 393 0.64 -2.89 -11.95
C ILE A 393 2.12 -2.93 -11.56
N GLY A 394 2.79 -1.79 -11.63
CA GLY A 394 4.21 -1.65 -11.30
C GLY A 394 5.13 -1.93 -12.49
N GLY A 395 6.44 -1.71 -12.29
CA GLY A 395 7.43 -1.78 -13.36
C GLY A 395 7.53 -3.15 -14.04
N GLY A 396 7.34 -4.23 -13.28
CA GLY A 396 7.39 -5.61 -13.80
C GLY A 396 6.24 -5.94 -14.76
N SER A 397 5.09 -5.29 -14.63
CA SER A 397 3.93 -5.52 -15.52
C SER A 397 4.17 -5.11 -16.97
N ARG A 398 5.22 -4.32 -17.25
CA ARG A 398 5.58 -3.92 -18.61
C ARG A 398 6.16 -5.05 -19.45
N SER A 399 6.63 -6.14 -18.83
CA SER A 399 7.23 -7.29 -19.53
C SER A 399 6.18 -8.38 -19.78
N ASP A 400 5.93 -8.69 -21.06
CA ASP A 400 5.02 -9.79 -21.45
C ASP A 400 5.50 -11.15 -20.91
N LYS A 401 6.81 -11.37 -20.90
CA LYS A 401 7.39 -12.61 -20.38
C LYS A 401 7.14 -12.76 -18.89
N TRP A 402 7.30 -11.66 -18.11
CA TRP A 402 7.00 -11.70 -16.67
C TRP A 402 5.52 -11.90 -16.41
N MET A 403 4.67 -11.18 -17.14
CA MET A 403 3.21 -11.35 -17.07
C MET A 403 2.79 -12.79 -17.35
N GLN A 404 3.36 -13.42 -18.39
CA GLN A 404 3.04 -14.80 -18.74
C GLN A 404 3.53 -15.79 -17.67
N ILE A 405 4.76 -15.64 -17.16
CA ILE A 405 5.29 -16.48 -16.07
C ILE A 405 4.40 -16.34 -14.80
N LEU A 406 4.03 -15.12 -14.44
CA LEU A 406 3.15 -14.87 -13.29
C LEU A 406 1.76 -15.49 -13.50
N SER A 407 1.17 -15.37 -14.70
CA SER A 407 -0.10 -16.00 -15.05
C SER A 407 -0.03 -17.53 -14.91
N ASP A 408 1.02 -18.12 -15.48
CA ASP A 408 1.25 -19.57 -15.43
C ASP A 408 1.45 -20.08 -13.99
N ILE A 409 2.14 -19.31 -13.14
CA ILE A 409 2.40 -19.65 -11.73
C ILE A 409 1.15 -19.48 -10.88
N LEU A 410 0.40 -18.39 -11.02
CA LEU A 410 -0.82 -18.15 -10.26
C LEU A 410 -1.99 -19.04 -10.72
N GLY A 411 -1.98 -19.51 -11.98
CA GLY A 411 -3.10 -20.19 -12.59
C GLY A 411 -4.28 -19.26 -12.83
N LEU A 412 -4.02 -17.95 -13.01
CA LEU A 412 -5.04 -16.91 -13.17
C LEU A 412 -4.86 -16.15 -14.47
N GLU A 413 -5.97 -15.69 -15.00
CA GLU A 413 -5.99 -14.65 -16.03
C GLU A 413 -5.40 -13.36 -15.45
N LEU A 414 -4.41 -12.79 -16.13
CA LEU A 414 -3.82 -11.50 -15.76
C LEU A 414 -4.14 -10.44 -16.79
N ARG A 415 -4.38 -9.22 -16.32
CA ARG A 415 -4.75 -8.08 -17.16
C ARG A 415 -3.83 -6.88 -16.88
N ARG A 416 -3.43 -6.20 -17.93
CA ARG A 416 -2.94 -4.82 -17.81
C ARG A 416 -4.12 -3.86 -17.88
N ILE A 417 -3.95 -2.67 -17.33
CA ILE A 417 -4.96 -1.63 -17.34
C ILE A 417 -4.48 -0.40 -18.12
N ASN A 418 -5.43 0.41 -18.56
CA ASN A 418 -5.23 1.62 -19.36
C ASN A 418 -4.58 2.80 -18.63
N THR A 419 -4.17 2.61 -17.37
CA THR A 419 -3.55 3.66 -16.54
C THR A 419 -2.32 3.14 -15.81
N SER A 420 -1.34 4.02 -15.60
CA SER A 420 -0.18 3.79 -14.72
C SER A 420 -0.29 4.52 -13.38
N ASP A 421 -1.30 5.38 -13.21
CA ASP A 421 -1.48 6.25 -12.04
C ASP A 421 -2.48 5.66 -11.04
N GLY A 422 -2.24 4.43 -10.57
CA GLY A 422 -3.18 3.69 -9.73
C GLY A 422 -3.72 4.50 -8.53
N ALA A 423 -2.85 4.94 -7.63
CA ALA A 423 -3.29 5.64 -6.41
C ALA A 423 -3.84 7.06 -6.71
N GLY A 424 -3.17 7.82 -7.57
CA GLY A 424 -3.64 9.16 -7.95
C GLY A 424 -4.99 9.14 -8.67
N LEU A 425 -5.20 8.21 -9.61
CA LEU A 425 -6.51 8.01 -10.26
C LEU A 425 -7.55 7.49 -9.27
N GLY A 426 -7.16 6.61 -8.36
CA GLY A 426 -8.05 6.13 -7.29
C GLY A 426 -8.58 7.28 -6.42
N ALA A 427 -7.71 8.24 -6.06
CA ALA A 427 -8.12 9.43 -5.33
C ALA A 427 -9.08 10.31 -6.16
N VAL A 428 -8.84 10.48 -7.47
CA VAL A 428 -9.79 11.17 -8.38
C VAL A 428 -11.15 10.46 -8.37
N ILE A 429 -11.18 9.14 -8.49
CA ILE A 429 -12.43 8.35 -8.48
C ILE A 429 -13.17 8.54 -7.15
N LEU A 430 -12.46 8.53 -6.01
CA LEU A 430 -13.07 8.82 -4.69
C LEU A 430 -13.68 10.23 -4.67
N ALA A 431 -12.97 11.25 -5.21
CA ALA A 431 -13.49 12.60 -5.31
C ALA A 431 -14.77 12.66 -6.16
N MET A 432 -14.78 11.96 -7.30
CA MET A 432 -15.96 11.91 -8.20
C MET A 432 -17.16 11.25 -7.53
N VAL A 433 -16.97 10.14 -6.83
CA VAL A 433 -18.05 9.44 -6.12
C VAL A 433 -18.54 10.28 -4.94
N GLY A 434 -17.66 10.85 -4.12
CA GLY A 434 -18.03 11.72 -2.99
C GLY A 434 -18.75 13.00 -3.43
N CYS A 435 -18.47 13.50 -4.63
CA CYS A 435 -19.21 14.63 -5.22
C CYS A 435 -20.54 14.23 -5.89
N GLY A 436 -20.80 12.93 -6.07
CA GLY A 436 -22.02 12.42 -6.68
C GLY A 436 -21.98 12.31 -8.20
N ALA A 437 -20.79 12.41 -8.83
CA ALA A 437 -20.62 12.20 -10.27
C ALA A 437 -20.89 10.74 -10.67
N TYR A 438 -20.62 9.80 -9.76
CA TYR A 438 -20.97 8.38 -9.91
C TYR A 438 -21.72 7.89 -8.67
N PRO A 439 -22.66 6.92 -8.85
CA PRO A 439 -23.46 6.41 -7.74
C PRO A 439 -22.70 5.47 -6.79
N SER A 440 -21.55 4.96 -7.22
CA SER A 440 -20.69 4.05 -6.42
C SER A 440 -19.29 3.94 -7.00
N LEU A 441 -18.33 3.49 -6.20
CA LEU A 441 -16.98 3.15 -6.67
C LEU A 441 -16.99 2.09 -7.76
N THR A 442 -17.88 1.10 -7.63
CA THR A 442 -18.04 0.04 -8.64
C THR A 442 -18.44 0.62 -9.99
N ALA A 443 -19.44 1.52 -10.03
CA ALA A 443 -19.89 2.13 -11.29
C ALA A 443 -18.80 3.00 -11.93
N ALA A 444 -18.08 3.79 -11.11
CA ALA A 444 -16.97 4.60 -11.58
C ALA A 444 -15.81 3.75 -12.13
N CYS A 445 -15.41 2.70 -11.41
CA CYS A 445 -14.34 1.81 -11.86
C CYS A 445 -14.69 1.05 -13.14
N ASP A 446 -15.94 0.59 -13.28
CA ASP A 446 -16.39 -0.14 -14.49
C ASP A 446 -16.37 0.74 -15.74
N GLU A 447 -16.57 2.06 -15.59
CA GLU A 447 -16.54 3.00 -16.71
C GLU A 447 -15.13 3.51 -17.01
N LEU A 448 -14.33 3.80 -15.97
CA LEU A 448 -13.05 4.51 -16.13
C LEU A 448 -11.84 3.60 -16.30
N ILE A 449 -11.90 2.37 -15.77
CA ILE A 449 -10.77 1.44 -15.80
C ILE A 449 -10.97 0.38 -16.87
N GLY A 450 -10.21 0.49 -17.94
CA GLY A 450 -10.21 -0.45 -19.06
C GLY A 450 -9.02 -1.43 -18.99
N ASP A 451 -9.27 -2.69 -19.36
CA ASP A 451 -8.22 -3.68 -19.55
C ASP A 451 -7.61 -3.51 -20.96
N THR A 452 -6.26 -3.62 -21.10
CA THR A 452 -5.56 -3.46 -22.38
C THR A 452 -5.04 -4.78 -22.92
N ASP A 453 -4.31 -5.55 -22.13
CA ASP A 453 -3.71 -6.82 -22.52
C ASP A 453 -4.16 -7.91 -21.54
N VAL A 454 -4.35 -9.12 -22.06
CA VAL A 454 -4.77 -10.29 -21.29
C VAL A 454 -3.77 -11.43 -21.47
N PHE A 455 -3.36 -12.03 -20.35
CA PHE A 455 -2.44 -13.16 -20.28
C PHE A 455 -3.15 -14.34 -19.64
N MET A 456 -3.29 -15.43 -20.40
CA MET A 456 -3.95 -16.64 -19.94
C MET A 456 -2.94 -17.68 -19.46
N PRO A 457 -3.20 -18.39 -18.36
CA PRO A 457 -2.31 -19.45 -17.90
C PRO A 457 -2.33 -20.63 -18.86
N ALA A 458 -1.15 -21.14 -19.22
CA ALA A 458 -1.03 -22.38 -19.98
C ALA A 458 -1.13 -23.59 -19.05
N LYS A 459 -2.06 -24.50 -19.31
CA LYS A 459 -2.39 -25.62 -18.42
C LYS A 459 -1.19 -26.50 -18.07
N ASP A 460 -0.36 -26.81 -19.04
CA ASP A 460 0.84 -27.67 -18.87
C ASP A 460 1.91 -26.97 -18.02
N ARG A 461 2.12 -25.67 -18.22
CA ARG A 461 3.06 -24.88 -17.41
C ARG A 461 2.52 -24.68 -15.99
N TYR A 462 1.23 -24.42 -15.84
CA TYR A 462 0.61 -24.34 -14.52
C TYR A 462 0.84 -25.64 -13.72
N ALA A 463 0.60 -26.81 -14.32
CA ALA A 463 0.80 -28.10 -13.65
C ALA A 463 2.27 -28.34 -13.25
N ALA A 464 3.22 -27.92 -14.11
CA ALA A 464 4.66 -27.98 -13.78
C ALA A 464 5.02 -27.02 -12.64
N TYR A 465 4.49 -25.80 -12.64
CA TYR A 465 4.73 -24.79 -11.60
C TYR A 465 4.08 -25.15 -10.26
N GLU A 466 2.93 -25.85 -10.23
CA GLU A 466 2.35 -26.37 -8.99
C GLU A 466 3.32 -27.31 -8.25
N LYS A 467 3.96 -28.22 -9.00
CA LYS A 467 4.97 -29.11 -8.44
C LYS A 467 6.19 -28.34 -7.93
N LYS A 468 6.69 -27.40 -8.72
CA LYS A 468 7.85 -26.57 -8.37
C LYS A 468 7.57 -25.67 -7.17
N PHE A 469 6.37 -25.11 -7.06
CA PHE A 469 5.91 -24.33 -5.91
C PHE A 469 5.88 -25.15 -4.63
N GLY A 470 5.46 -26.42 -4.70
CA GLY A 470 5.54 -27.33 -3.56
C GLY A 470 6.96 -27.50 -3.01
N GLU A 471 7.99 -27.56 -3.88
CA GLU A 471 9.39 -27.60 -3.46
C GLU A 471 9.89 -26.24 -2.95
N PHE A 472 9.45 -25.11 -3.57
CA PHE A 472 9.76 -23.76 -3.09
C PHE A 472 9.32 -23.55 -1.62
N LYS A 473 8.11 -23.95 -1.24
CA LYS A 473 7.62 -23.84 0.13
C LYS A 473 8.44 -24.69 1.13
N LYS A 474 8.84 -25.88 0.72
CA LYS A 474 9.68 -26.77 1.56
C LYS A 474 11.11 -26.23 1.71
N LEU A 475 11.62 -25.52 0.70
CA LEU A 475 13.00 -25.05 0.69
C LEU A 475 13.25 -24.04 1.84
N TYR A 476 12.37 -23.06 2.06
CA TYR A 476 12.53 -22.14 3.16
C TYR A 476 12.60 -22.85 4.52
N ALA A 477 11.69 -23.79 4.77
CA ALA A 477 11.69 -24.55 6.02
C ALA A 477 12.95 -25.44 6.22
N ARG A 478 13.62 -25.84 5.13
CA ARG A 478 14.88 -26.62 5.20
C ARG A 478 16.11 -25.76 5.44
N LEU A 479 16.05 -24.47 5.07
CA LEU A 479 17.17 -23.53 5.21
C LEU A 479 17.11 -22.71 6.51
N LYS A 480 15.98 -22.72 7.20
CA LYS A 480 15.76 -22.15 8.53
C LYS A 480 16.26 -23.11 9.61
#